data_ce502be42f7ef15c40782cda36cebd9a
#
_entry.id   ce502be42f7ef15c40782cda36cebd9a
#
_cell.length_a   1.000
_cell.length_b   1.000
_cell.length_c   1.000
_cell.angle_alpha   90.00
_cell.angle_beta   90.00
_cell.angle_gamma   90.00
#
_symmetry.space_group_name_H-M   'P 1'
#
loop_
_entity.id
_entity.type
_entity.pdbx_description
1 polymer ?
#
loop_
_entity_poly.entity_id
_entity_poly.type
_entity_poly.pdbx_seq_one_letter_code
_entity_poly.pdbx_strand_id
1 'polypeptide(L)'
;MGVDVNDVADFMASPVELTSKSIYPVKSFGSGIAPFYTNLALWVGGYVLIAIYKLEVDREGIGSFTARQGYFGRWMLLVILGALQAIIVTVGDLVIGVQCINPLLFVLGGIAISFTYVNIIYALSTTFKHIGKAIGVILVIVQIPGSSGMYPIEMMPGFFQWLHPLLPFTYGINLLRETVGGMYSFNYLFNLCILGVFLIVALFIGLQLRPLLLNLNLLFDKQLPRRGS
;
A
#
# COMPACT_ATOMS: atom_id res chain seq x y z
N MET A 1 18.58 55.72 -32.25
CA MET A 1 18.71 54.47 -31.50
C MET A 1 18.20 53.35 -32.39
N GLY A 2 19.10 52.61 -33.07
CA GLY A 2 18.69 51.43 -33.86
C GLY A 2 18.43 50.30 -32.92
N VAL A 3 17.26 49.75 -33.01
CA VAL A 3 16.93 48.47 -32.34
C VAL A 3 17.66 47.39 -33.12
N ASP A 4 18.49 46.59 -32.44
CA ASP A 4 19.21 45.51 -33.08
C ASP A 4 18.17 44.45 -33.56
N VAL A 5 18.23 44.13 -34.83
CA VAL A 5 17.29 43.18 -35.46
C VAL A 5 17.44 41.78 -34.80
N ASN A 6 18.64 41.44 -34.33
CA ASN A 6 18.89 40.17 -33.62
C ASN A 6 18.21 40.14 -32.25
N ASP A 7 18.26 41.25 -31.50
CA ASP A 7 17.58 41.33 -30.17
C ASP A 7 16.04 41.23 -30.33
N VAL A 8 15.50 41.79 -31.41
CA VAL A 8 14.07 41.67 -31.73
C VAL A 8 13.72 40.24 -32.14
N ALA A 9 14.57 39.59 -32.93
CA ALA A 9 14.37 38.21 -33.34
C ALA A 9 14.43 37.25 -32.16
N ASP A 10 15.39 37.41 -31.27
CA ASP A 10 15.52 36.61 -30.04
C ASP A 10 14.34 36.83 -29.09
N PHE A 11 13.88 38.05 -28.91
CA PHE A 11 12.67 38.37 -28.15
C PHE A 11 11.41 37.74 -28.76
N MET A 12 11.27 37.74 -30.09
CA MET A 12 10.15 37.13 -30.76
C MET A 12 10.21 35.58 -30.76
N ALA A 13 11.42 35.02 -30.73
CA ALA A 13 11.61 33.57 -30.63
C ALA A 13 11.31 33.04 -29.20
N SER A 14 11.58 33.85 -28.16
CA SER A 14 11.35 33.48 -26.77
C SER A 14 10.89 34.70 -25.94
N PRO A 15 9.64 35.18 -26.14
CA PRO A 15 9.13 36.39 -25.51
C PRO A 15 8.96 36.28 -23.98
N VAL A 16 9.06 35.07 -23.44
CA VAL A 16 8.93 34.78 -22.01
C VAL A 16 10.04 33.83 -21.57
N GLU A 17 10.85 34.26 -20.63
CA GLU A 17 11.81 33.39 -19.94
C GLU A 17 11.12 32.72 -18.77
N LEU A 18 10.90 31.39 -18.89
CA LEU A 18 10.28 30.59 -17.85
C LEU A 18 11.34 30.18 -16.82
N THR A 19 11.38 30.87 -15.69
CA THR A 19 12.20 30.48 -14.55
C THR A 19 11.44 29.46 -13.71
N SER A 20 11.73 28.17 -13.85
CA SER A 20 11.15 27.11 -13.05
C SER A 20 12.00 26.88 -11.79
N LYS A 21 11.42 27.14 -10.62
CA LYS A 21 12.04 26.85 -9.32
C LYS A 21 11.31 25.69 -8.65
N SER A 22 11.91 24.52 -8.63
CA SER A 22 11.36 23.37 -7.90
C SER A 22 11.51 23.61 -6.38
N ILE A 23 10.40 23.50 -5.64
CA ILE A 23 10.38 23.62 -4.17
C ILE A 23 10.88 22.33 -3.53
N TYR A 24 10.54 21.18 -4.12
CA TYR A 24 10.95 19.83 -3.71
C TYR A 24 11.66 19.13 -4.87
N PRO A 25 12.97 19.42 -5.05
CA PRO A 25 13.69 18.88 -6.22
C PRO A 25 13.95 17.39 -6.06
N VAL A 26 13.50 16.62 -7.04
CA VAL A 26 13.85 15.20 -7.18
C VAL A 26 14.87 15.09 -8.31
N LYS A 27 16.07 14.57 -8.01
CA LYS A 27 17.22 14.58 -8.92
C LYS A 27 17.06 13.64 -10.13
N SER A 28 16.26 12.58 -9.98
CA SER A 28 16.08 11.59 -11.04
C SER A 28 14.64 11.10 -11.10
N PHE A 29 14.20 10.71 -12.30
CA PHE A 29 12.90 10.08 -12.50
C PHE A 29 12.74 8.82 -11.65
N GLY A 30 13.82 8.01 -11.54
CA GLY A 30 13.82 6.81 -10.71
C GLY A 30 13.48 7.10 -9.24
N SER A 31 14.10 8.13 -8.64
CA SER A 31 13.78 8.53 -7.27
C SER A 31 12.35 9.06 -7.11
N GLY A 32 11.82 9.72 -8.14
CA GLY A 32 10.44 10.23 -8.13
C GLY A 32 9.38 9.12 -8.16
N ILE A 33 9.67 8.02 -8.85
CA ILE A 33 8.74 6.90 -9.01
C ILE A 33 8.98 5.78 -7.97
N ALA A 34 10.12 5.77 -7.29
CA ALA A 34 10.47 4.76 -6.29
C ALA A 34 9.38 4.57 -5.22
N PRO A 35 8.76 5.62 -4.64
CA PRO A 35 7.67 5.45 -3.68
C PRO A 35 6.52 4.59 -4.17
N PHE A 36 6.20 4.65 -5.46
CA PHE A 36 5.17 3.81 -6.07
C PHE A 36 5.60 2.34 -6.12
N TYR A 37 6.81 2.06 -6.64
CA TYR A 37 7.29 0.68 -6.77
C TYR A 37 7.57 0.03 -5.43
N THR A 38 8.14 0.77 -4.47
CA THR A 38 8.30 0.31 -3.09
C THR A 38 6.94 -0.08 -2.49
N ASN A 39 5.95 0.78 -2.63
CA ASN A 39 4.60 0.55 -2.13
C ASN A 39 3.95 -0.69 -2.78
N LEU A 40 4.11 -0.85 -4.10
CA LEU A 40 3.65 -2.01 -4.85
C LEU A 40 4.36 -3.30 -4.38
N ALA A 41 5.68 -3.26 -4.19
CA ALA A 41 6.46 -4.39 -3.70
C ALA A 41 5.99 -4.87 -2.32
N LEU A 42 5.66 -3.93 -1.42
CA LEU A 42 5.15 -4.25 -0.10
C LEU A 42 3.77 -4.93 -0.14
N TRP A 43 2.88 -4.52 -1.06
CA TRP A 43 1.60 -5.19 -1.24
C TRP A 43 1.75 -6.59 -1.82
N VAL A 44 2.47 -6.69 -2.94
CA VAL A 44 2.67 -7.95 -3.65
C VAL A 44 3.38 -8.97 -2.75
N GLY A 45 4.41 -8.54 -2.02
CA GLY A 45 5.12 -9.41 -1.10
C GLY A 45 4.26 -9.83 0.09
N GLY A 46 3.47 -8.94 0.67
CA GLY A 46 2.47 -9.27 1.68
C GLY A 46 1.42 -10.26 1.16
N TYR A 47 1.00 -10.10 -0.10
CA TYR A 47 0.08 -11.02 -0.76
C TYR A 47 0.70 -12.41 -0.96
N VAL A 48 1.93 -12.48 -1.47
CA VAL A 48 2.67 -13.74 -1.68
C VAL A 48 2.88 -14.46 -0.35
N LEU A 49 3.26 -13.72 0.70
CA LEU A 49 3.42 -14.25 2.04
C LEU A 49 2.14 -14.95 2.51
N ILE A 50 0.98 -14.30 2.38
CA ILE A 50 -0.32 -14.83 2.78
C ILE A 50 -0.79 -15.96 1.86
N ALA A 51 -0.38 -15.96 0.60
CA ALA A 51 -0.73 -17.03 -0.35
C ALA A 51 0.01 -18.34 -0.05
N ILE A 52 1.28 -18.25 0.37
CA ILE A 52 2.15 -19.41 0.62
C ILE A 52 1.88 -20.01 2.02
N TYR A 53 1.69 -19.15 3.03
CA TYR A 53 1.52 -19.62 4.39
C TYR A 53 0.11 -20.17 4.65
N LYS A 54 0.04 -21.26 5.43
CA LYS A 54 -1.21 -21.80 5.94
C LYS A 54 -1.80 -20.82 6.95
N LEU A 55 -2.95 -20.25 6.63
CA LEU A 55 -3.59 -19.20 7.44
C LEU A 55 -4.28 -19.76 8.70
N GLU A 56 -4.69 -21.03 8.65
CA GLU A 56 -5.31 -21.71 9.79
C GLU A 56 -4.24 -22.40 10.64
N VAL A 57 -4.39 -22.30 11.96
CA VAL A 57 -3.50 -22.99 12.90
C VAL A 57 -3.92 -24.44 13.00
N ASP A 58 -2.97 -25.37 12.83
CA ASP A 58 -3.21 -26.79 13.08
C ASP A 58 -3.47 -27.01 14.56
N ARG A 59 -4.48 -27.82 14.87
CA ARG A 59 -4.84 -28.17 16.24
C ARG A 59 -4.10 -29.41 16.76
N GLU A 60 -3.37 -30.10 15.89
CA GLU A 60 -2.61 -31.29 16.26
C GLU A 60 -1.43 -30.93 17.17
N GLY A 61 -1.39 -31.51 18.36
CA GLY A 61 -0.31 -31.34 19.34
C GLY A 61 -0.36 -30.05 20.16
N ILE A 62 -1.32 -29.16 19.96
CA ILE A 62 -1.52 -27.94 20.73
C ILE A 62 -2.84 -28.04 21.48
N GLY A 63 -2.82 -27.77 22.80
CA GLY A 63 -4.04 -27.73 23.60
C GLY A 63 -5.15 -26.84 23.05
N SER A 64 -6.32 -26.85 23.66
CA SER A 64 -7.46 -26.04 23.21
C SER A 64 -7.14 -24.54 23.22
N PHE A 65 -7.27 -23.86 22.07
CA PHE A 65 -7.13 -22.42 21.94
C PHE A 65 -8.38 -21.80 21.32
N THR A 66 -8.64 -20.54 21.66
CA THR A 66 -9.77 -19.79 21.12
C THR A 66 -9.49 -19.35 19.66
N ALA A 67 -10.58 -19.09 18.90
CA ALA A 67 -10.46 -18.58 17.52
C ALA A 67 -9.63 -17.27 17.45
N ARG A 68 -9.73 -16.41 18.47
CA ARG A 68 -8.95 -15.17 18.57
C ARG A 68 -7.47 -15.44 18.78
N GLN A 69 -7.11 -16.38 19.66
CA GLN A 69 -5.70 -16.76 19.88
C GLN A 69 -5.06 -17.33 18.62
N GLY A 70 -5.79 -18.19 17.88
CA GLY A 70 -5.30 -18.70 16.60
C GLY A 70 -5.13 -17.61 15.56
N TYR A 71 -6.04 -16.63 15.51
CA TYR A 71 -5.93 -15.48 14.62
C TYR A 71 -4.66 -14.65 14.92
N PHE A 72 -4.47 -14.24 16.18
CA PHE A 72 -3.33 -13.41 16.57
C PHE A 72 -2.00 -14.14 16.46
N GLY A 73 -1.94 -15.45 16.73
CA GLY A 73 -0.72 -16.23 16.60
C GLY A 73 -0.18 -16.24 15.16
N ARG A 74 -1.04 -16.46 14.17
CA ARG A 74 -0.66 -16.37 12.74
C ARG A 74 -0.41 -14.95 12.30
N TRP A 75 -1.24 -14.02 12.74
CA TRP A 75 -1.10 -12.61 12.46
C TRP A 75 0.27 -12.08 12.87
N MET A 76 0.73 -12.38 14.08
CA MET A 76 2.02 -11.90 14.58
C MET A 76 3.18 -12.39 13.71
N LEU A 77 3.18 -13.66 13.29
CA LEU A 77 4.18 -14.21 12.39
C LEU A 77 4.21 -13.46 11.05
N LEU A 78 3.04 -13.26 10.44
CA LEU A 78 2.93 -12.59 9.13
C LEU A 78 3.34 -11.12 9.20
N VAL A 79 3.01 -10.45 10.30
CA VAL A 79 3.42 -9.05 10.53
C VAL A 79 4.94 -8.93 10.70
N ILE A 80 5.56 -9.83 11.45
CA ILE A 80 7.03 -9.82 11.62
C ILE A 80 7.72 -10.06 10.28
N LEU A 81 7.27 -11.05 9.51
CA LEU A 81 7.84 -11.32 8.17
C LEU A 81 7.60 -10.16 7.21
N GLY A 82 6.40 -9.54 7.25
CA GLY A 82 6.11 -8.34 6.46
C GLY A 82 6.99 -7.14 6.85
N ALA A 83 7.26 -6.96 8.15
CA ALA A 83 8.16 -5.91 8.62
C ALA A 83 9.62 -6.16 8.16
N LEU A 84 10.10 -7.38 8.22
CA LEU A 84 11.42 -7.76 7.69
C LEU A 84 11.50 -7.50 6.18
N GLN A 85 10.48 -7.88 5.43
CA GLN A 85 10.39 -7.58 4.00
C GLN A 85 10.43 -6.07 3.75
N ALA A 86 9.69 -5.27 4.53
CA ALA A 86 9.67 -3.82 4.38
C ALA A 86 11.06 -3.21 4.62
N ILE A 87 11.77 -3.67 5.64
CA ILE A 87 13.14 -3.24 5.92
C ILE A 87 14.06 -3.56 4.73
N ILE A 88 14.01 -4.79 4.22
CA ILE A 88 14.85 -5.21 3.08
C ILE A 88 14.56 -4.36 1.84
N VAL A 89 13.29 -4.12 1.52
CA VAL A 89 12.91 -3.33 0.33
C VAL A 89 13.35 -1.87 0.51
N THR A 90 13.02 -1.24 1.62
CA THR A 90 13.33 0.19 1.83
C THR A 90 14.82 0.45 2.00
N VAL A 91 15.56 -0.42 2.69
CA VAL A 91 17.02 -0.33 2.78
C VAL A 91 17.65 -0.62 1.42
N GLY A 92 17.10 -1.58 0.66
CA GLY A 92 17.51 -1.85 -0.71
C GLY A 92 17.38 -0.63 -1.61
N ASP A 93 16.25 0.09 -1.54
CA ASP A 93 16.04 1.35 -2.27
C ASP A 93 17.12 2.39 -1.95
N LEU A 94 17.45 2.55 -0.66
CA LEU A 94 18.50 3.47 -0.22
C LEU A 94 19.88 3.06 -0.73
N VAL A 95 20.21 1.76 -0.73
CA VAL A 95 21.49 1.22 -1.23
C VAL A 95 21.64 1.39 -2.74
N ILE A 96 20.55 1.22 -3.49
CA ILE A 96 20.53 1.45 -4.95
C ILE A 96 20.69 2.95 -5.30
N GLY A 97 20.49 3.84 -4.32
CA GLY A 97 20.68 5.28 -4.50
C GLY A 97 19.40 6.06 -4.77
N VAL A 98 18.25 5.56 -4.36
CA VAL A 98 17.02 6.35 -4.33
C VAL A 98 17.25 7.56 -3.44
N GLN A 99 16.98 8.76 -3.98
CA GLN A 99 17.07 9.98 -3.20
C GLN A 99 16.14 9.91 -1.99
N CYS A 100 16.67 10.17 -0.81
CA CYS A 100 15.87 10.23 0.40
C CYS A 100 16.46 11.28 1.35
N ILE A 101 15.63 12.22 1.79
CA ILE A 101 16.04 13.27 2.73
C ILE A 101 16.04 12.71 4.15
N ASN A 102 15.05 11.86 4.48
CA ASN A 102 14.88 11.27 5.80
C ASN A 102 14.87 9.74 5.72
N PRO A 103 16.02 9.06 5.62
CA PRO A 103 16.11 7.61 5.46
C PRO A 103 15.42 6.83 6.59
N LEU A 104 15.52 7.29 7.82
CA LEU A 104 14.87 6.64 8.96
C LEU A 104 13.35 6.64 8.83
N LEU A 105 12.75 7.79 8.46
CA LEU A 105 11.31 7.90 8.27
C LEU A 105 10.84 7.14 7.03
N PHE A 106 11.69 6.99 6.01
CA PHE A 106 11.41 6.16 4.83
C PHE A 106 11.27 4.68 5.23
N VAL A 107 12.20 4.15 6.02
CA VAL A 107 12.15 2.76 6.51
C VAL A 107 10.98 2.56 7.46
N LEU A 108 10.77 3.46 8.42
CA LEU A 108 9.63 3.37 9.35
C LEU A 108 8.28 3.48 8.62
N GLY A 109 8.20 4.36 7.61
CA GLY A 109 7.05 4.47 6.73
C GLY A 109 6.77 3.17 5.98
N GLY A 110 7.80 2.55 5.41
CA GLY A 110 7.70 1.25 4.75
C GLY A 110 7.18 0.15 5.68
N ILE A 111 7.67 0.10 6.92
CA ILE A 111 7.17 -0.85 7.94
C ILE A 111 5.69 -0.60 8.24
N ALA A 112 5.28 0.66 8.44
CA ALA A 112 3.88 1.01 8.70
C ALA A 112 2.95 0.65 7.53
N ILE A 113 3.40 0.89 6.30
CA ILE A 113 2.69 0.49 5.07
C ILE A 113 2.54 -1.03 4.99
N SER A 114 3.63 -1.77 5.14
CA SER A 114 3.62 -3.23 5.12
C SER A 114 2.71 -3.80 6.21
N PHE A 115 2.78 -3.25 7.42
CA PHE A 115 1.90 -3.62 8.52
C PHE A 115 0.43 -3.46 8.15
N THR A 116 0.05 -2.35 7.53
CA THR A 116 -1.32 -2.09 7.07
C THR A 116 -1.74 -3.08 5.98
N TYR A 117 -0.88 -3.32 4.97
CA TYR A 117 -1.19 -4.18 3.83
C TYR A 117 -1.31 -5.64 4.21
N VAL A 118 -0.39 -6.16 5.00
CA VAL A 118 -0.46 -7.53 5.53
C VAL A 118 -1.76 -7.72 6.31
N ASN A 119 -2.18 -6.73 7.12
CA ASN A 119 -3.45 -6.80 7.84
C ASN A 119 -4.67 -6.83 6.92
N ILE A 120 -4.72 -5.96 5.90
CA ILE A 120 -5.83 -5.93 4.94
C ILE A 120 -5.94 -7.29 4.22
N ILE A 121 -4.83 -7.79 3.67
CA ILE A 121 -4.82 -9.04 2.90
C ILE A 121 -5.12 -10.23 3.80
N TYR A 122 -4.57 -10.25 5.02
CA TYR A 122 -4.81 -11.29 6.00
C TYR A 122 -6.27 -11.33 6.45
N ALA A 123 -6.86 -10.18 6.77
CA ALA A 123 -8.26 -10.07 7.16
C ALA A 123 -9.19 -10.56 6.04
N LEU A 124 -8.97 -10.13 4.81
CA LEU A 124 -9.74 -10.58 3.64
C LEU A 124 -9.59 -12.08 3.42
N SER A 125 -8.36 -12.59 3.44
CA SER A 125 -8.07 -14.01 3.15
C SER A 125 -8.58 -14.94 4.25
N THR A 126 -8.56 -14.54 5.51
CA THR A 126 -9.08 -15.36 6.62
C THR A 126 -10.59 -15.30 6.75
N THR A 127 -11.21 -14.19 6.34
CA THR A 127 -12.66 -13.99 6.41
C THR A 127 -13.38 -14.63 5.22
N PHE A 128 -12.89 -14.38 4.01
CA PHE A 128 -13.52 -14.81 2.76
C PHE A 128 -12.79 -15.97 2.06
N LYS A 129 -11.73 -16.51 2.66
CA LYS A 129 -10.93 -17.65 2.13
C LYS A 129 -10.43 -17.36 0.69
N HIS A 130 -10.77 -18.20 -0.26
CA HIS A 130 -10.35 -18.07 -1.67
C HIS A 130 -10.83 -16.77 -2.32
N ILE A 131 -12.08 -16.35 -2.01
CA ILE A 131 -12.64 -15.10 -2.52
C ILE A 131 -11.84 -13.90 -1.97
N GLY A 132 -11.45 -13.92 -0.70
CA GLY A 132 -10.64 -12.88 -0.08
C GLY A 132 -9.26 -12.72 -0.73
N LYS A 133 -8.64 -13.84 -1.13
CA LYS A 133 -7.39 -13.82 -1.91
C LYS A 133 -7.61 -13.19 -3.29
N ALA A 134 -8.70 -13.54 -3.99
CA ALA A 134 -9.04 -12.93 -5.28
C ALA A 134 -9.29 -11.42 -5.16
N ILE A 135 -9.99 -10.98 -4.11
CA ILE A 135 -10.21 -9.55 -3.81
C ILE A 135 -8.86 -8.84 -3.63
N GLY A 136 -7.89 -9.45 -2.94
CA GLY A 136 -6.55 -8.88 -2.76
C GLY A 136 -5.82 -8.62 -4.07
N VAL A 137 -6.00 -9.49 -5.09
CA VAL A 137 -5.46 -9.28 -6.44
C VAL A 137 -6.21 -8.18 -7.17
N ILE A 138 -7.56 -8.19 -7.12
CA ILE A 138 -8.36 -7.15 -7.75
C ILE A 138 -8.01 -5.77 -7.18
N LEU A 139 -7.83 -5.68 -5.86
CA LEU A 139 -7.46 -4.44 -5.20
C LEU A 139 -6.14 -3.89 -5.73
N VAL A 140 -5.09 -4.71 -5.89
CA VAL A 140 -3.82 -4.19 -6.41
C VAL A 140 -3.96 -3.71 -7.85
N ILE A 141 -4.71 -4.41 -8.69
CA ILE A 141 -4.95 -4.01 -10.09
C ILE A 141 -5.62 -2.63 -10.14
N VAL A 142 -6.61 -2.40 -9.29
CA VAL A 142 -7.34 -1.11 -9.23
C VAL A 142 -6.48 -0.02 -8.58
N GLN A 143 -5.65 -0.36 -7.61
CA GLN A 143 -4.77 0.59 -6.90
C GLN A 143 -3.66 1.14 -7.81
N ILE A 144 -3.16 0.39 -8.79
CA ILE A 144 -2.10 0.85 -9.70
C ILE A 144 -2.50 2.16 -10.40
N PRO A 145 -3.61 2.24 -11.17
CA PRO A 145 -4.03 3.49 -11.80
C PRO A 145 -4.68 4.47 -10.81
N GLY A 146 -5.33 3.97 -9.76
CA GLY A 146 -6.12 4.79 -8.84
C GLY A 146 -5.33 5.55 -7.78
N SER A 147 -4.05 5.22 -7.56
CA SER A 147 -3.26 5.79 -6.46
C SER A 147 -2.44 7.02 -6.80
N SER A 148 -2.48 7.52 -8.04
CA SER A 148 -1.62 8.63 -8.49
C SER A 148 -0.10 8.36 -8.32
N GLY A 149 0.28 7.08 -8.43
CA GLY A 149 1.67 6.67 -8.22
C GLY A 149 2.57 7.02 -9.39
N MET A 150 2.11 6.76 -10.61
CA MET A 150 2.86 6.99 -11.86
C MET A 150 2.40 8.26 -12.59
N TYR A 151 1.11 8.52 -12.60
CA TYR A 151 0.50 9.66 -13.30
C TYR A 151 -0.35 10.47 -12.33
N PRO A 152 -0.48 11.79 -12.54
CA PRO A 152 -1.42 12.61 -11.79
C PRO A 152 -2.84 12.06 -11.89
N ILE A 153 -3.58 12.07 -10.79
CA ILE A 153 -4.93 11.49 -10.76
C ILE A 153 -5.91 12.21 -11.67
N GLU A 154 -5.66 13.47 -11.96
CA GLU A 154 -6.45 14.32 -12.85
C GLU A 154 -6.42 13.81 -14.31
N MET A 155 -5.38 13.06 -14.69
CA MET A 155 -5.25 12.43 -16.00
C MET A 155 -5.98 11.09 -16.10
N MET A 156 -6.47 10.54 -14.98
CA MET A 156 -7.17 9.27 -14.95
C MET A 156 -8.67 9.44 -15.18
N PRO A 157 -9.38 8.41 -15.71
CA PRO A 157 -10.84 8.42 -15.81
C PRO A 157 -11.51 8.72 -14.46
N GLY A 158 -12.66 9.41 -14.49
CA GLY A 158 -13.38 9.87 -13.31
C GLY A 158 -13.68 8.78 -12.26
N PHE A 159 -13.83 7.52 -12.69
CA PHE A 159 -13.95 6.37 -11.80
C PHE A 159 -12.74 6.26 -10.84
N PHE A 160 -11.51 6.37 -11.35
CA PHE A 160 -10.30 6.28 -10.52
C PHE A 160 -10.12 7.52 -9.64
N GLN A 161 -10.51 8.70 -10.12
CA GLN A 161 -10.50 9.93 -9.33
C GLN A 161 -11.42 9.81 -8.11
N TRP A 162 -12.62 9.27 -8.31
CA TRP A 162 -13.56 9.01 -7.21
C TRP A 162 -13.02 7.96 -6.22
N LEU A 163 -12.36 6.91 -6.73
CA LEU A 163 -11.84 5.81 -5.91
C LEU A 163 -10.56 6.18 -5.16
N HIS A 164 -9.79 7.14 -5.68
CA HIS A 164 -8.48 7.57 -5.16
C HIS A 164 -8.40 7.73 -3.63
N PRO A 165 -9.31 8.46 -2.96
CA PRO A 165 -9.27 8.61 -1.51
C PRO A 165 -9.60 7.35 -0.72
N LEU A 166 -10.16 6.32 -1.36
CA LEU A 166 -10.53 5.06 -0.73
C LEU A 166 -9.43 4.00 -0.85
N LEU A 167 -8.32 4.32 -1.52
CA LEU A 167 -7.24 3.37 -1.78
C LEU A 167 -6.09 3.56 -0.79
N PRO A 168 -5.66 2.52 -0.06
CA PRO A 168 -4.54 2.60 0.86
C PRO A 168 -3.21 2.93 0.18
N PHE A 169 -3.02 2.59 -1.12
CA PHE A 169 -1.83 2.96 -1.89
C PHE A 169 -1.62 4.46 -1.98
N THR A 170 -2.67 5.23 -2.14
CA THR A 170 -2.61 6.70 -2.18
C THR A 170 -1.83 7.26 -0.99
N TYR A 171 -2.17 6.80 0.20
CA TYR A 171 -1.56 7.27 1.44
C TYR A 171 -0.17 6.68 1.67
N GLY A 172 0.06 5.42 1.27
CA GLY A 172 1.37 4.81 1.33
C GLY A 172 2.39 5.50 0.41
N ILE A 173 2.01 5.81 -0.83
CA ILE A 173 2.85 6.51 -1.79
C ILE A 173 3.14 7.93 -1.31
N ASN A 174 2.12 8.67 -0.86
CA ASN A 174 2.28 10.03 -0.36
C ASN A 174 3.18 10.07 0.87
N LEU A 175 3.02 9.11 1.80
CA LEU A 175 3.88 8.98 2.97
C LEU A 175 5.38 8.84 2.59
N LEU A 176 5.69 7.97 1.61
CA LEU A 176 7.07 7.78 1.15
C LEU A 176 7.58 8.99 0.35
N ARG A 177 6.74 9.65 -0.45
CA ARG A 177 7.09 10.87 -1.21
C ARG A 177 7.57 12.00 -0.29
N GLU A 178 6.95 12.17 0.88
CA GLU A 178 7.38 13.16 1.87
C GLU A 178 8.83 12.93 2.33
N THR A 179 9.27 11.68 2.41
CA THR A 179 10.64 11.35 2.83
C THR A 179 11.65 11.47 1.71
N VAL A 180 11.23 11.35 0.45
CA VAL A 180 12.08 11.45 -0.75
C VAL A 180 12.30 12.90 -1.18
N GLY A 181 11.22 13.68 -1.33
CA GLY A 181 11.26 15.04 -1.86
C GLY A 181 11.45 16.13 -0.80
N GLY A 182 11.02 15.86 0.41
CA GLY A 182 10.99 16.81 1.53
C GLY A 182 9.66 16.81 2.24
N MET A 183 9.69 16.97 3.54
CA MET A 183 8.47 16.93 4.37
C MET A 183 7.72 18.25 4.29
N TYR A 184 6.44 18.17 3.97
CA TYR A 184 5.52 19.30 3.99
C TYR A 184 4.57 19.22 5.18
N SER A 185 4.85 20.08 6.18
CA SER A 185 3.98 20.22 7.36
C SER A 185 3.65 18.86 8.02
N PHE A 186 2.37 18.60 8.24
CA PHE A 186 1.87 17.39 8.88
C PHE A 186 1.47 16.27 7.90
N ASN A 187 1.78 16.38 6.60
CA ASN A 187 1.33 15.41 5.59
C ASN A 187 1.80 13.98 5.88
N TYR A 188 3.03 13.81 6.33
CA TYR A 188 3.53 12.49 6.71
C TYR A 188 2.65 11.85 7.79
N LEU A 189 2.36 12.62 8.85
CA LEU A 189 1.56 12.15 9.98
C LEU A 189 0.09 11.91 9.56
N PHE A 190 -0.46 12.78 8.73
CA PHE A 190 -1.80 12.63 8.17
C PHE A 190 -1.95 11.33 7.38
N ASN A 191 -1.03 11.04 6.46
CA ASN A 191 -1.04 9.80 5.66
C ASN A 191 -0.86 8.57 6.57
N LEU A 192 0.01 8.65 7.58
CA LEU A 192 0.19 7.59 8.57
C LEU A 192 -1.10 7.33 9.38
N CYS A 193 -1.80 8.38 9.81
CA CYS A 193 -3.08 8.24 10.52
C CYS A 193 -4.15 7.57 9.66
N ILE A 194 -4.24 7.92 8.38
CA ILE A 194 -5.21 7.28 7.48
C ILE A 194 -4.86 5.81 7.24
N LEU A 195 -3.58 5.47 7.08
CA LEU A 195 -3.16 4.06 7.04
C LEU A 195 -3.55 3.33 8.33
N GLY A 196 -3.47 4.00 9.49
CA GLY A 196 -3.97 3.49 10.76
C GLY A 196 -5.49 3.23 10.75
N VAL A 197 -6.28 4.08 10.09
CA VAL A 197 -7.72 3.83 9.90
C VAL A 197 -7.96 2.57 9.07
N PHE A 198 -7.25 2.40 7.95
CA PHE A 198 -7.34 1.16 7.15
C PHE A 198 -6.96 -0.08 7.96
N LEU A 199 -5.94 0.02 8.80
CA LEU A 199 -5.54 -1.04 9.72
C LEU A 199 -6.66 -1.41 10.68
N ILE A 200 -7.30 -0.42 11.33
CA ILE A 200 -8.40 -0.64 12.27
C ILE A 200 -9.58 -1.30 11.57
N VAL A 201 -9.94 -0.83 10.39
CA VAL A 201 -11.00 -1.43 9.57
C VAL A 201 -10.68 -2.88 9.21
N ALA A 202 -9.44 -3.16 8.80
CA ALA A 202 -9.01 -4.52 8.49
C ALA A 202 -9.07 -5.45 9.71
N LEU A 203 -8.62 -4.99 10.87
CA LEU A 203 -8.72 -5.74 12.13
C LEU A 203 -10.18 -6.00 12.52
N PHE A 204 -11.04 -5.02 12.34
CA PHE A 204 -12.47 -5.19 12.60
C PHE A 204 -13.09 -6.27 11.70
N ILE A 205 -12.78 -6.24 10.41
CA ILE A 205 -13.22 -7.28 9.45
C ILE A 205 -12.71 -8.66 9.89
N GLY A 206 -11.41 -8.80 10.19
CA GLY A 206 -10.81 -10.07 10.55
C GLY A 206 -11.29 -10.65 11.89
N LEU A 207 -11.60 -9.80 12.87
CA LEU A 207 -11.98 -10.24 14.21
C LEU A 207 -13.49 -10.40 14.40
N GLN A 208 -14.30 -9.55 13.79
CA GLN A 208 -15.74 -9.52 14.01
C GLN A 208 -16.53 -10.24 12.88
N LEU A 209 -16.16 -9.98 11.63
CA LEU A 209 -16.89 -10.57 10.50
C LEU A 209 -16.56 -12.05 10.28
N ARG A 210 -15.31 -12.45 10.53
CA ARG A 210 -14.86 -13.83 10.38
C ARG A 210 -15.69 -14.83 11.18
N PRO A 211 -15.91 -14.69 12.52
CA PRO A 211 -16.70 -15.66 13.27
C PRO A 211 -18.15 -15.70 12.84
N LEU A 212 -18.71 -14.58 12.39
CA LEU A 212 -20.08 -14.50 11.90
C LEU A 212 -20.29 -15.28 10.60
N LEU A 213 -19.36 -15.15 9.65
CA LEU A 213 -19.39 -15.86 8.38
C LEU A 213 -19.05 -17.36 8.53
N LEU A 214 -18.16 -17.74 9.45
CA LEU A 214 -17.89 -19.14 9.76
C LEU A 214 -19.14 -19.83 10.33
N ASN A 215 -19.90 -19.17 11.19
CA ASN A 215 -21.16 -19.72 11.72
C ASN A 215 -22.22 -19.87 10.64
N LEU A 216 -22.32 -18.91 9.70
CA LEU A 216 -23.24 -19.02 8.55
C LEU A 216 -22.86 -20.19 7.63
N ASN A 217 -21.60 -20.37 7.30
CA ASN A 217 -21.14 -21.49 6.48
C ASN A 217 -21.42 -22.85 7.15
N LEU A 218 -21.24 -22.96 8.46
CA LEU A 218 -21.58 -24.18 9.21
C LEU A 218 -23.10 -24.47 9.20
N LEU A 219 -23.94 -23.45 9.17
CA LEU A 219 -25.39 -23.60 9.03
C LEU A 219 -25.77 -24.08 7.63
N PHE A 220 -25.12 -23.56 6.59
CA PHE A 220 -25.33 -24.00 5.20
C PHE A 220 -24.84 -25.43 4.96
N ASP A 221 -23.66 -25.79 5.49
CA ASP A 221 -23.13 -27.16 5.38
C ASP A 221 -24.01 -28.20 6.11
N LYS A 222 -24.71 -27.81 7.17
CA LYS A 222 -25.68 -28.65 7.86
C LYS A 222 -27.00 -28.85 7.08
N GLN A 223 -27.35 -27.92 6.21
CA GLN A 223 -28.59 -27.98 5.40
C GLN A 223 -28.43 -28.70 4.07
N LEU A 224 -27.19 -28.87 3.59
CA LEU A 224 -26.91 -29.69 2.40
C LEU A 224 -26.83 -31.16 2.83
N PRO A 225 -27.81 -32.01 2.45
CA PRO A 225 -27.69 -33.43 2.70
C PRO A 225 -26.45 -33.94 1.98
N ARG A 226 -25.57 -34.64 2.71
CA ARG A 226 -24.43 -35.36 2.13
C ARG A 226 -24.99 -36.20 1.00
N ARG A 227 -24.80 -35.77 -0.25
CA ARG A 227 -25.05 -36.63 -1.40
C ARG A 227 -24.11 -37.82 -1.24
N GLY A 228 -24.72 -38.96 -1.16
CA GLY A 228 -24.19 -40.23 -0.74
C GLY A 228 -22.90 -40.65 -1.45
N SER A 229 -22.15 -41.37 -0.69
CA SER A 229 -21.10 -42.31 -1.11
C SER A 229 -21.54 -43.16 -2.27
#